data_ccb19243fe06ce516ecffa5f0f5b7aa6
#
_entry.id   ccb19243fe06ce516ecffa5f0f5b7aa6
#
_cell.length_a   1.000
_cell.length_b   1.000
_cell.length_c   1.000
_cell.angle_alpha   90.00
_cell.angle_beta   90.00
_cell.angle_gamma   90.00
#
_symmetry.space_group_name_H-M   'P 1'
#
loop_
_entity.id
_entity.type
_entity.pdbx_description
1 polymer ?
#
loop_
_entity_poly.entity_id
_entity_poly.type
_entity_poly.pdbx_seq_one_letter_code
_entity_poly.pdbx_strand_id
1 'polypeptide(L)'
;MPGQVEEHKPRRATFGMGCFWAGDSLFGATPGVIRTCVGYAGGVKPSPTYRSMGDHTEVIDIEYDPGMISFTQLLSLFWNNHEYGLTAKIKRQYTSLILYHDEEQKSLAEKSRAHEQRQRGELFVTEIKEFEKFYPAEDYHQKYRLQGHPWLVESMNLSSGEILRTSPLASKLNGYLAGAGTIEQFERDLPSLNLNEKTSQYLRKCVIENQGNGLYC
;
A
#
# COMPACT_ATOMS: atom_id res chain seq x y z
N MET A 1 -9.46 -24.02 27.43
CA MET A 1 -10.42 -23.25 26.65
C MET A 1 -9.63 -22.59 25.53
N PRO A 2 -9.92 -22.80 24.22
CA PRO A 2 -9.28 -22.05 23.17
C PRO A 2 -9.74 -20.59 23.32
N GLY A 3 -8.79 -19.67 23.40
CA GLY A 3 -9.06 -18.23 23.47
C GLY A 3 -9.90 -17.81 22.25
N GLN A 4 -10.96 -17.09 22.48
CA GLN A 4 -11.69 -16.41 21.43
C GLN A 4 -10.70 -15.43 20.77
N VAL A 5 -10.38 -15.65 19.50
CA VAL A 5 -9.71 -14.65 18.69
C VAL A 5 -10.75 -13.52 18.56
N GLU A 6 -10.50 -12.39 19.22
CA GLU A 6 -11.31 -11.19 18.99
C GLU A 6 -11.19 -10.81 17.52
N GLU A 7 -12.27 -10.96 16.79
CA GLU A 7 -12.35 -10.55 15.38
C GLU A 7 -12.42 -9.03 15.35
N HIS A 8 -11.28 -8.40 15.10
CA HIS A 8 -11.22 -6.94 14.97
C HIS A 8 -11.83 -6.51 13.63
N LYS A 9 -12.70 -5.51 13.67
CA LYS A 9 -13.24 -4.92 12.44
C LYS A 9 -12.10 -4.26 11.65
N PRO A 10 -11.94 -4.59 10.36
CA PRO A 10 -10.94 -3.95 9.52
C PRO A 10 -11.05 -2.43 9.53
N ARG A 11 -9.90 -1.75 9.53
CA ARG A 11 -9.79 -0.28 9.43
C ARG A 11 -9.13 0.12 8.12
N ARG A 12 -9.24 1.39 7.77
CA ARG A 12 -8.65 1.95 6.55
C ARG A 12 -7.57 2.98 6.89
N ALA A 13 -6.57 3.07 6.03
CA ALA A 13 -5.57 4.13 5.99
C ALA A 13 -5.36 4.54 4.53
N THR A 14 -5.11 5.83 4.26
CA THR A 14 -4.91 6.31 2.89
C THR A 14 -3.72 7.26 2.84
N PHE A 15 -2.70 6.91 2.03
CA PHE A 15 -1.43 7.64 1.95
C PHE A 15 -1.06 7.99 0.51
N GLY A 16 -0.58 9.23 0.31
CA GLY A 16 0.16 9.67 -0.87
C GLY A 16 1.65 9.74 -0.53
N MET A 17 2.49 9.03 -1.27
CA MET A 17 3.92 8.92 -1.00
C MET A 17 4.76 8.83 -2.28
N GLY A 18 4.43 9.65 -3.26
CA GLY A 18 5.01 9.60 -4.59
C GLY A 18 4.24 8.65 -5.51
N CYS A 19 4.96 7.91 -6.35
CA CYS A 19 4.35 6.91 -7.23
C CYS A 19 3.64 5.82 -6.43
N PHE A 20 2.37 5.62 -6.67
CA PHE A 20 1.53 4.68 -5.89
C PHE A 20 1.87 3.20 -6.14
N TRP A 21 2.60 2.83 -7.21
CA TRP A 21 3.03 1.44 -7.43
C TRP A 21 4.00 0.95 -6.35
N ALA A 22 4.90 1.83 -5.89
CA ALA A 22 5.83 1.52 -4.82
C ALA A 22 5.08 1.27 -3.49
N GLY A 23 4.16 2.17 -3.13
CA GLY A 23 3.34 2.02 -1.93
C GLY A 23 2.39 0.82 -1.99
N ASP A 24 1.77 0.54 -3.16
CA ASP A 24 0.92 -0.65 -3.36
C ASP A 24 1.69 -1.94 -3.07
N SER A 25 2.93 -2.01 -3.51
CA SER A 25 3.81 -3.16 -3.27
C SER A 25 4.24 -3.26 -1.80
N LEU A 26 4.68 -2.15 -1.20
CA LEU A 26 5.10 -2.09 0.19
C LEU A 26 4.01 -2.58 1.13
N PHE A 27 2.85 -1.94 1.08
CA PHE A 27 1.75 -2.27 1.98
C PHE A 27 1.12 -3.61 1.63
N GLY A 28 1.09 -4.01 0.36
CA GLY A 28 0.56 -5.31 -0.06
C GLY A 28 1.27 -6.49 0.60
N ALA A 29 2.59 -6.44 0.78
CA ALA A 29 3.37 -7.47 1.47
C ALA A 29 3.37 -7.30 3.01
N THR A 30 2.93 -6.16 3.55
CA THR A 30 3.00 -5.89 4.98
C THR A 30 2.07 -6.82 5.77
N PRO A 31 2.58 -7.55 6.80
CA PRO A 31 1.74 -8.36 7.68
C PRO A 31 0.68 -7.51 8.37
N GLY A 32 -0.56 -8.01 8.43
CA GLY A 32 -1.71 -7.28 8.99
C GLY A 32 -2.42 -6.38 7.98
N VAL A 33 -1.83 -6.09 6.83
CA VAL A 33 -2.56 -5.47 5.71
C VAL A 33 -3.38 -6.55 5.01
N ILE A 34 -4.68 -6.29 4.87
CA ILE A 34 -5.63 -7.19 4.24
C ILE A 34 -5.57 -7.03 2.72
N ARG A 35 -5.71 -5.79 2.24
CA ARG A 35 -5.63 -5.46 0.82
C ARG A 35 -5.25 -4.00 0.61
N THR A 36 -4.82 -3.70 -0.60
CA THR A 36 -4.51 -2.35 -1.07
C THR A 36 -5.28 -2.05 -2.36
N CYS A 37 -5.51 -0.76 -2.63
CA CYS A 37 -6.03 -0.28 -3.90
C CYS A 37 -5.37 1.05 -4.21
N VAL A 38 -4.85 1.23 -5.44
CA VAL A 38 -4.30 2.52 -5.85
C VAL A 38 -5.36 3.40 -6.49
N GLY A 39 -5.23 4.70 -6.31
CA GLY A 39 -6.21 5.65 -6.82
C GLY A 39 -5.82 7.11 -6.62
N TYR A 40 -6.81 7.97 -6.69
CA TYR A 40 -6.68 9.42 -6.63
C TYR A 40 -7.54 9.99 -5.52
N ALA A 41 -6.98 10.85 -4.68
CA ALA A 41 -7.70 11.49 -3.58
C ALA A 41 -7.07 12.84 -3.19
N GLY A 42 -7.71 13.54 -2.23
CA GLY A 42 -7.23 14.79 -1.65
C GLY A 42 -7.43 16.04 -2.51
N GLY A 43 -8.12 15.92 -3.65
CA GLY A 43 -8.56 17.01 -4.52
C GLY A 43 -10.09 17.09 -4.63
N VAL A 44 -10.57 18.08 -5.36
CA VAL A 44 -12.02 18.34 -5.55
C VAL A 44 -12.52 18.03 -6.96
N LYS A 45 -11.62 17.81 -7.92
CA LYS A 45 -12.00 17.50 -9.29
C LYS A 45 -12.84 16.22 -9.36
N PRO A 46 -14.05 16.24 -9.98
CA PRO A 46 -14.85 15.04 -10.16
C PRO A 46 -14.22 14.10 -11.20
N SER A 47 -14.35 12.78 -10.96
CA SER A 47 -13.94 11.73 -11.90
C SER A 47 -12.51 11.90 -12.45
N PRO A 48 -11.49 12.00 -11.59
CA PRO A 48 -10.11 12.09 -12.03
C PRO A 48 -9.69 10.82 -12.78
N THR A 49 -8.76 11.00 -13.71
CA THR A 49 -8.04 9.91 -14.39
C THR A 49 -6.56 10.20 -14.36
N TYR A 50 -5.70 9.22 -14.65
CA TYR A 50 -4.26 9.43 -14.70
C TYR A 50 -3.85 10.61 -15.60
N ARG A 51 -4.49 10.72 -16.76
CA ARG A 51 -4.21 11.81 -17.72
C ARG A 51 -4.89 13.12 -17.38
N SER A 52 -5.86 13.12 -16.48
CA SER A 52 -6.68 14.27 -16.11
C SER A 52 -6.97 14.28 -14.61
N MET A 53 -5.90 14.24 -13.83
CA MET A 53 -5.95 14.09 -12.37
C MET A 53 -6.43 15.35 -11.66
N GLY A 54 -6.16 16.53 -12.22
CA GLY A 54 -6.51 17.81 -11.59
C GLY A 54 -5.67 18.07 -10.36
N ASP A 55 -6.34 18.35 -9.24
CA ASP A 55 -5.74 18.67 -7.94
C ASP A 55 -5.60 17.46 -7.00
N HIS A 56 -5.89 16.25 -7.49
CA HIS A 56 -5.70 15.02 -6.75
C HIS A 56 -4.23 14.58 -6.67
N THR A 57 -3.97 13.70 -5.72
CA THR A 57 -2.68 13.02 -5.52
C THR A 57 -2.86 11.53 -5.75
N GLU A 58 -1.83 10.86 -6.28
CA GLU A 58 -1.74 9.40 -6.28
C GLU A 58 -1.68 8.90 -4.85
N VAL A 59 -2.61 8.02 -4.48
CA VAL A 59 -2.71 7.48 -3.13
C VAL A 59 -2.88 5.97 -3.15
N ILE A 60 -2.50 5.34 -2.03
CA ILE A 60 -2.77 3.95 -1.72
C ILE A 60 -3.84 3.93 -0.64
N ASP A 61 -4.97 3.28 -0.92
CA ASP A 61 -5.99 2.95 0.05
C ASP A 61 -5.71 1.57 0.62
N ILE A 62 -5.58 1.47 1.93
CA ILE A 62 -5.10 0.31 2.67
C ILE A 62 -6.22 -0.15 3.60
N GLU A 63 -6.62 -1.40 3.50
CA GLU A 63 -7.45 -2.06 4.49
C GLU A 63 -6.57 -2.95 5.37
N TYR A 64 -6.65 -2.81 6.69
CA TYR A 64 -5.78 -3.51 7.62
C TYR A 64 -6.53 -4.02 8.85
N ASP A 65 -5.99 -5.08 9.44
CA ASP A 65 -6.45 -5.64 10.72
C ASP A 65 -5.74 -4.92 11.89
N PRO A 66 -6.46 -4.10 12.68
CA PRO A 66 -5.86 -3.36 13.80
C PRO A 66 -5.36 -4.27 14.94
N GLY A 67 -5.77 -5.53 14.98
CA GLY A 67 -5.24 -6.53 15.90
C GLY A 67 -3.84 -7.04 15.50
N MET A 68 -3.46 -6.89 14.22
CA MET A 68 -2.17 -7.34 13.69
C MET A 68 -1.20 -6.19 13.42
N ILE A 69 -1.68 -5.05 12.96
CA ILE A 69 -0.87 -3.87 12.67
C ILE A 69 -1.62 -2.60 13.07
N SER A 70 -0.95 -1.73 13.80
CA SER A 70 -1.52 -0.44 14.22
C SER A 70 -1.35 0.64 13.14
N PHE A 71 -2.18 1.69 13.18
CA PHE A 71 -2.01 2.86 12.32
C PHE A 71 -0.65 3.54 12.52
N THR A 72 -0.12 3.54 13.75
CA THR A 72 1.22 4.06 14.04
C THR A 72 2.33 3.28 13.33
N GLN A 73 2.19 1.96 13.22
CA GLN A 73 3.15 1.13 12.45
C GLN A 73 3.04 1.40 10.94
N LEU A 74 1.81 1.60 10.42
CA LEU A 74 1.62 2.04 9.03
C LEU A 74 2.24 3.42 8.77
N LEU A 75 2.13 4.36 9.70
CA LEU A 75 2.81 5.66 9.63
C LEU A 75 4.33 5.51 9.63
N SER A 76 4.89 4.58 10.43
CA SER A 76 6.33 4.32 10.41
C SER A 76 6.80 3.81 9.06
N LEU A 77 6.04 2.92 8.42
CA LEU A 77 6.32 2.47 7.05
C LEU A 77 6.22 3.62 6.04
N PHE A 78 5.22 4.47 6.18
CA PHE A 78 5.06 5.67 5.35
C PHE A 78 6.28 6.59 5.44
N TRP A 79 6.73 6.96 6.65
CA TRP A 79 7.88 7.86 6.83
C TRP A 79 9.21 7.27 6.35
N ASN A 80 9.40 5.96 6.49
CA ASN A 80 10.67 5.29 6.19
C ASN A 80 10.83 4.87 4.73
N ASN A 81 9.75 4.89 3.94
CA ASN A 81 9.78 4.37 2.57
C ASN A 81 9.48 5.41 1.50
N HIS A 82 9.46 6.71 1.84
CA HIS A 82 9.46 7.77 0.84
C HIS A 82 10.22 9.00 1.36
N GLU A 83 11.21 9.40 0.62
CA GLU A 83 11.93 10.65 0.86
C GLU A 83 11.55 11.71 -0.18
N TYR A 84 11.18 11.28 -1.36
CA TYR A 84 10.79 12.16 -2.45
C TYR A 84 9.52 12.92 -2.12
N GLY A 85 9.64 14.26 -2.06
CA GLY A 85 8.53 15.14 -1.69
C GLY A 85 8.20 15.20 -0.20
N LEU A 86 9.01 14.60 0.68
CA LEU A 86 8.80 14.68 2.12
C LEU A 86 9.15 16.08 2.66
N THR A 87 10.27 16.66 2.21
CA THR A 87 10.80 17.94 2.65
C THR A 87 10.73 19.04 1.60
N ALA A 88 10.45 18.71 0.35
CA ALA A 88 10.35 19.65 -0.75
C ALA A 88 9.01 19.54 -1.49
N LYS A 89 8.49 20.68 -1.96
CA LYS A 89 7.29 20.70 -2.83
C LYS A 89 7.62 20.09 -4.19
N ILE A 90 6.82 19.15 -4.62
CA ILE A 90 6.90 18.45 -5.90
C ILE A 90 5.59 18.59 -6.67
N LYS A 91 5.48 17.93 -7.83
CA LYS A 91 4.20 17.88 -8.57
C LYS A 91 3.08 17.38 -7.66
N ARG A 92 1.90 18.00 -7.76
CA ARG A 92 0.71 17.66 -6.97
C ARG A 92 0.41 16.15 -6.99
N GLN A 93 0.56 15.52 -8.12
CA GLN A 93 0.41 14.07 -8.33
C GLN A 93 1.15 13.23 -7.29
N TYR A 94 2.35 13.63 -6.90
CA TYR A 94 3.26 12.88 -6.04
C TYR A 94 3.41 13.43 -4.63
N THR A 95 2.54 14.36 -4.23
CA THR A 95 2.59 15.03 -2.92
C THR A 95 2.59 14.01 -1.79
N SER A 96 3.43 14.25 -0.78
CA SER A 96 3.39 13.52 0.48
C SER A 96 2.10 13.89 1.24
N LEU A 97 1.23 12.91 1.47
CA LEU A 97 -0.14 13.12 1.95
C LEU A 97 -0.60 12.00 2.88
N ILE A 98 -1.18 12.37 4.01
CA ILE A 98 -1.90 11.46 4.90
C ILE A 98 -3.36 11.90 4.92
N LEU A 99 -4.27 11.00 4.52
CA LEU A 99 -5.71 11.22 4.60
C LEU A 99 -6.26 10.43 5.79
N TYR A 100 -6.63 11.14 6.87
CA TYR A 100 -7.16 10.50 8.08
C TYR A 100 -8.66 10.20 7.94
N HIS A 101 -9.09 9.06 8.48
CA HIS A 101 -10.47 8.59 8.44
C HIS A 101 -11.24 8.89 9.75
N ASP A 102 -10.55 9.28 10.81
CA ASP A 102 -11.11 9.65 12.10
C ASP A 102 -10.14 10.55 12.90
N GLU A 103 -10.61 11.13 14.01
CA GLU A 103 -9.82 12.04 14.85
C GLU A 103 -8.65 11.33 15.58
N GLU A 104 -8.74 10.03 15.83
CA GLU A 104 -7.61 9.26 16.36
C GLU A 104 -6.47 9.22 15.36
N GLN A 105 -6.76 8.88 14.09
CA GLN A 105 -5.76 8.87 13.02
C GLN A 105 -5.16 10.26 12.79
N LYS A 106 -5.96 11.32 12.83
CA LYS A 106 -5.48 12.70 12.74
C LYS A 106 -4.44 12.99 13.82
N SER A 107 -4.81 12.75 15.08
CA SER A 107 -3.91 12.99 16.24
C SER A 107 -2.61 12.18 16.11
N LEU A 108 -2.69 10.91 15.71
CA LEU A 108 -1.53 10.04 15.52
C LEU A 108 -0.64 10.53 14.37
N ALA A 109 -1.23 10.94 13.24
CA ALA A 109 -0.50 11.47 12.09
C ALA A 109 0.26 12.76 12.44
N GLU A 110 -0.39 13.71 13.12
CA GLU A 110 0.22 14.97 13.55
C GLU A 110 1.37 14.75 14.53
N LYS A 111 1.19 13.89 15.54
CA LYS A 111 2.22 13.52 16.52
C LYS A 111 3.40 12.82 15.84
N SER A 112 3.11 11.90 14.92
CA SER A 112 4.11 11.17 14.17
C SER A 112 4.95 12.10 13.29
N ARG A 113 4.31 13.02 12.54
CA ARG A 113 5.02 14.03 11.75
C ARG A 113 5.92 14.91 12.62
N ALA A 114 5.42 15.39 13.75
CA ALA A 114 6.20 16.21 14.66
C ALA A 114 7.39 15.43 15.28
N HIS A 115 7.23 14.14 15.54
CA HIS A 115 8.31 13.25 15.99
C HIS A 115 9.38 13.11 14.91
N GLU A 116 9.01 12.73 13.70
CA GLU A 116 9.93 12.52 12.59
C GLU A 116 10.70 13.80 12.21
N GLN A 117 10.03 14.96 12.20
CA GLN A 117 10.70 16.25 11.97
C GLN A 117 11.77 16.53 13.00
N ARG A 118 11.50 16.24 14.29
CA ARG A 118 12.53 16.40 15.34
C ARG A 118 13.69 15.44 15.19
N GLN A 119 13.42 14.18 14.84
CA GLN A 119 14.44 13.15 14.66
C GLN A 119 15.37 13.44 13.48
N ARG A 120 14.80 13.90 12.36
CA ARG A 120 15.56 14.17 11.13
C ARG A 120 16.12 15.60 11.08
N GLY A 121 15.67 16.50 11.93
CA GLY A 121 16.09 17.91 11.92
C GLY A 121 15.58 18.71 10.74
N GLU A 122 14.52 18.23 10.06
CA GLU A 122 13.95 18.81 8.84
C GLU A 122 12.46 19.09 8.98
N LEU A 123 11.97 20.12 8.29
CA LEU A 123 10.54 20.40 8.21
C LEU A 123 9.92 19.61 7.04
N PHE A 124 8.85 18.90 7.33
CA PHE A 124 8.12 18.13 6.32
C PHE A 124 6.99 18.94 5.70
N VAL A 125 6.86 18.86 4.38
CA VAL A 125 5.76 19.45 3.61
C VAL A 125 4.56 18.51 3.51
N THR A 126 4.61 17.36 4.15
CA THR A 126 3.53 16.37 4.17
C THR A 126 2.22 17.00 4.62
N GLU A 127 1.21 16.90 3.78
CA GLU A 127 -0.15 17.34 4.09
C GLU A 127 -0.86 16.28 4.94
N ILE A 128 -1.62 16.73 5.96
CA ILE A 128 -2.51 15.86 6.75
C ILE A 128 -3.91 16.45 6.59
N LYS A 129 -4.82 15.70 5.96
CA LYS A 129 -6.17 16.14 5.61
C LYS A 129 -7.20 15.08 5.94
N GLU A 130 -8.45 15.49 6.08
CA GLU A 130 -9.56 14.57 6.19
C GLU A 130 -9.76 13.78 4.90
N PHE A 131 -10.07 12.49 5.03
CA PHE A 131 -10.46 11.65 3.91
C PHE A 131 -11.90 12.00 3.49
N GLU A 132 -12.08 12.46 2.28
CA GLU A 132 -13.41 12.76 1.73
C GLU A 132 -13.84 11.70 0.72
N LYS A 133 -13.04 11.54 -0.34
CA LYS A 133 -13.39 10.65 -1.44
C LYS A 133 -12.15 10.04 -2.09
N PHE A 134 -12.27 8.77 -2.44
CA PHE A 134 -11.28 8.01 -3.19
C PHE A 134 -11.85 7.62 -4.55
N TYR A 135 -11.06 7.80 -5.58
CA TYR A 135 -11.35 7.36 -6.93
C TYR A 135 -10.34 6.28 -7.32
N PRO A 136 -10.75 5.00 -7.48
CA PRO A 136 -9.84 3.96 -7.91
C PRO A 136 -9.17 4.32 -9.24
N ALA A 137 -7.87 4.11 -9.34
CA ALA A 137 -7.16 4.25 -10.60
C ALA A 137 -7.59 3.16 -11.59
N GLU A 138 -7.28 3.39 -12.85
CA GLU A 138 -7.57 2.50 -13.96
C GLU A 138 -6.94 1.12 -13.72
N ASP A 139 -7.55 0.08 -14.26
CA ASP A 139 -7.21 -1.32 -13.98
C ASP A 139 -5.73 -1.64 -14.26
N TYR A 140 -5.13 -1.03 -15.28
CA TYR A 140 -3.72 -1.25 -15.61
C TYR A 140 -2.73 -0.70 -14.56
N HIS A 141 -3.19 0.13 -13.63
CA HIS A 141 -2.40 0.61 -12.49
C HIS A 141 -2.49 -0.32 -11.28
N GLN A 142 -3.59 -1.09 -11.16
CA GLN A 142 -3.81 -1.95 -10.00
C GLN A 142 -2.84 -3.12 -10.02
N LYS A 143 -2.11 -3.32 -8.90
CA LYS A 143 -1.17 -4.46 -8.79
C LYS A 143 -0.20 -4.54 -9.97
N TYR A 144 0.43 -3.43 -10.28
CA TYR A 144 1.27 -3.26 -11.48
C TYR A 144 2.37 -4.32 -11.59
N ARG A 145 3.01 -4.69 -10.47
CA ARG A 145 4.05 -5.74 -10.46
C ARG A 145 3.46 -7.12 -10.77
N LEU A 146 2.32 -7.45 -10.18
CA LEU A 146 1.63 -8.70 -10.45
C LEU A 146 1.21 -8.80 -11.92
N GLN A 147 0.70 -7.73 -12.51
CA GLN A 147 0.31 -7.71 -13.92
C GLN A 147 1.50 -7.88 -14.88
N GLY A 148 2.73 -7.62 -14.45
CA GLY A 148 3.96 -7.97 -15.17
C GLY A 148 4.18 -9.49 -15.32
N HIS A 149 3.36 -10.33 -14.67
CA HIS A 149 3.39 -11.78 -14.72
C HIS A 149 2.08 -12.37 -15.27
N PRO A 150 1.74 -12.21 -16.57
CA PRO A 150 0.43 -12.57 -17.14
C PRO A 150 0.05 -14.02 -16.88
N TRP A 151 1.01 -14.95 -16.98
CA TRP A 151 0.79 -16.36 -16.67
C TRP A 151 0.27 -16.55 -15.23
N LEU A 152 0.83 -15.84 -14.25
CA LEU A 152 0.43 -15.93 -12.84
C LEU A 152 -0.98 -15.38 -12.64
N VAL A 153 -1.24 -14.20 -13.22
CA VAL A 153 -2.56 -13.54 -13.18
C VAL A 153 -3.65 -14.46 -13.74
N GLU A 154 -3.39 -15.09 -14.89
CA GLU A 154 -4.32 -16.00 -15.55
C GLU A 154 -4.53 -17.29 -14.75
N SER A 155 -3.44 -17.94 -14.30
CA SER A 155 -3.49 -19.21 -13.57
C SER A 155 -4.22 -19.10 -12.23
N MET A 156 -4.31 -17.91 -11.66
CA MET A 156 -4.97 -17.65 -10.38
C MET A 156 -6.32 -16.90 -10.52
N ASN A 157 -6.81 -16.74 -11.74
CA ASN A 157 -8.05 -16.01 -12.05
C ASN A 157 -8.09 -14.57 -11.48
N LEU A 158 -6.96 -13.86 -11.53
CA LEU A 158 -6.81 -12.49 -11.02
C LEU A 158 -6.93 -11.40 -12.12
N SER A 159 -7.49 -11.73 -13.29
CA SER A 159 -7.45 -10.85 -14.48
C SER A 159 -8.47 -9.71 -14.45
N SER A 160 -9.49 -9.76 -13.60
CA SER A 160 -10.51 -8.69 -13.56
C SER A 160 -10.01 -7.49 -12.75
N GLY A 161 -10.29 -6.27 -13.24
CA GLY A 161 -9.95 -5.06 -12.52
C GLY A 161 -10.57 -4.96 -11.13
N GLU A 162 -11.77 -5.50 -10.94
CA GLU A 162 -12.43 -5.59 -9.63
C GLU A 162 -11.63 -6.51 -8.69
N ILE A 163 -11.22 -7.68 -9.16
CA ILE A 163 -10.41 -8.63 -8.38
C ILE A 163 -9.07 -7.99 -8.01
N LEU A 164 -8.39 -7.32 -8.95
CA LEU A 164 -7.13 -6.63 -8.66
C LEU A 164 -7.28 -5.55 -7.57
N ARG A 165 -8.43 -4.89 -7.47
CA ARG A 165 -8.72 -3.88 -6.46
C ARG A 165 -9.12 -4.46 -5.10
N THR A 166 -9.72 -5.65 -5.05
CA THR A 166 -10.37 -6.18 -3.84
C THR A 166 -9.70 -7.42 -3.27
N SER A 167 -8.85 -8.12 -4.02
CA SER A 167 -8.25 -9.38 -3.60
C SER A 167 -7.08 -9.19 -2.61
N PRO A 168 -7.16 -9.76 -1.40
CA PRO A 168 -6.02 -9.84 -0.48
C PRO A 168 -4.84 -10.59 -1.09
N LEU A 169 -5.12 -11.68 -1.81
CA LEU A 169 -4.10 -12.46 -2.48
C LEU A 169 -3.34 -11.64 -3.53
N ALA A 170 -4.07 -10.91 -4.39
CA ALA A 170 -3.43 -10.05 -5.40
C ALA A 170 -2.53 -8.99 -4.74
N SER A 171 -2.94 -8.41 -3.62
CA SER A 171 -2.14 -7.44 -2.88
C SER A 171 -0.84 -8.05 -2.36
N LYS A 172 -0.89 -9.23 -1.72
CA LYS A 172 0.30 -9.94 -1.23
C LYS A 172 1.24 -10.33 -2.36
N LEU A 173 0.73 -10.92 -3.43
CA LEU A 173 1.54 -11.33 -4.57
C LEU A 173 2.22 -10.13 -5.24
N ASN A 174 1.52 -9.01 -5.38
CA ASN A 174 2.09 -7.77 -5.91
C ASN A 174 3.28 -7.29 -5.09
N GLY A 175 3.18 -7.33 -3.77
CA GLY A 175 4.26 -6.95 -2.86
C GLY A 175 5.45 -7.90 -2.92
N TYR A 176 5.23 -9.21 -2.88
CA TYR A 176 6.30 -10.20 -2.98
C TYR A 176 7.05 -10.14 -4.31
N LEU A 177 6.34 -9.98 -5.42
CA LEU A 177 6.94 -9.85 -6.75
C LEU A 177 7.78 -8.57 -6.90
N ALA A 178 7.45 -7.53 -6.14
CA ALA A 178 8.25 -6.30 -6.09
C ALA A 178 9.46 -6.37 -5.14
N GLY A 179 9.61 -7.45 -4.37
CA GLY A 179 10.66 -7.59 -3.36
C GLY A 179 10.38 -6.84 -2.05
N ALA A 180 9.12 -6.49 -1.78
CA ALA A 180 8.73 -5.79 -0.56
C ALA A 180 8.72 -6.67 0.69
N GLY A 181 8.61 -7.99 0.54
CA GLY A 181 8.72 -8.97 1.62
C GLY A 181 10.02 -9.76 1.56
N THR A 182 10.37 -10.45 2.65
CA THR A 182 11.50 -11.39 2.69
C THR A 182 11.06 -12.80 2.34
N ILE A 183 12.04 -13.66 2.00
CA ILE A 183 11.75 -15.08 1.73
C ILE A 183 11.19 -15.77 2.97
N GLU A 184 11.66 -15.43 4.17
CA GLU A 184 11.17 -16.00 5.43
C GLU A 184 9.71 -15.60 5.68
N GLN A 185 9.34 -14.38 5.32
CA GLN A 185 7.96 -13.91 5.40
C GLN A 185 7.07 -14.65 4.40
N PHE A 186 7.53 -14.79 3.15
CA PHE A 186 6.82 -15.54 2.13
C PHE A 186 6.56 -17.00 2.54
N GLU A 187 7.58 -17.70 3.09
CA GLU A 187 7.43 -19.08 3.56
C GLU A 187 6.43 -19.20 4.74
N ARG A 188 6.37 -18.22 5.62
CA ARG A 188 5.33 -18.19 6.68
C ARG A 188 3.92 -17.98 6.15
N ASP A 189 3.79 -17.14 5.13
CA ASP A 189 2.49 -16.82 4.52
C ASP A 189 2.01 -17.93 3.57
N LEU A 190 2.93 -18.71 2.98
CA LEU A 190 2.67 -19.68 1.93
C LEU A 190 1.52 -20.66 2.23
N PRO A 191 1.39 -21.24 3.45
CA PRO A 191 0.28 -22.13 3.76
C PRO A 191 -1.11 -21.47 3.61
N SER A 192 -1.21 -20.16 3.87
CA SER A 192 -2.46 -19.39 3.78
C SER A 192 -2.81 -18.93 2.36
N LEU A 193 -1.83 -18.92 1.45
CA LEU A 193 -2.01 -18.45 0.07
C LEU A 193 -2.69 -19.47 -0.83
N ASN A 194 -2.83 -20.74 -0.39
CA ASN A 194 -3.47 -21.84 -1.13
C ASN A 194 -2.94 -21.99 -2.57
N LEU A 195 -1.63 -21.88 -2.76
CA LEU A 195 -0.97 -21.98 -4.05
C LEU A 195 -0.65 -23.43 -4.40
N ASN A 196 -0.72 -23.78 -5.69
CA ASN A 196 -0.17 -25.05 -6.15
C ASN A 196 1.37 -25.00 -6.15
N GLU A 197 2.00 -26.18 -6.20
CA GLU A 197 3.46 -26.33 -6.10
C GLU A 197 4.21 -25.52 -7.18
N LYS A 198 3.73 -25.56 -8.43
CA LYS A 198 4.35 -24.82 -9.55
C LYS A 198 4.34 -23.30 -9.30
N THR A 199 3.23 -22.78 -8.84
CA THR A 199 3.07 -21.35 -8.50
C THR A 199 3.94 -20.96 -7.31
N SER A 200 3.98 -21.82 -6.28
CA SER A 200 4.81 -21.59 -5.09
C SER A 200 6.29 -21.54 -5.42
N GLN A 201 6.79 -22.48 -6.24
CA GLN A 201 8.19 -22.51 -6.68
C GLN A 201 8.54 -21.27 -7.51
N TYR A 202 7.66 -20.87 -8.43
CA TYR A 202 7.85 -19.68 -9.23
C TYR A 202 7.94 -18.41 -8.37
N LEU A 203 7.00 -18.22 -7.45
CA LEU A 203 6.98 -17.07 -6.54
C LEU A 203 8.20 -17.07 -5.62
N ARG A 204 8.56 -18.23 -5.05
CA ARG A 204 9.76 -18.34 -4.21
C ARG A 204 11.01 -17.86 -4.95
N LYS A 205 11.18 -18.27 -6.21
CA LYS A 205 12.27 -17.78 -7.05
C LYS A 205 12.22 -16.26 -7.22
N CYS A 206 11.06 -15.69 -7.57
CA CYS A 206 10.91 -14.25 -7.74
C CYS A 206 11.20 -13.48 -6.44
N VAL A 207 10.74 -13.98 -5.29
CA VAL A 207 11.01 -13.35 -3.98
C VAL A 207 12.51 -13.34 -3.69
N ILE A 208 13.20 -14.46 -3.87
CA ILE A 208 14.66 -14.55 -3.65
C ILE A 208 15.42 -13.57 -4.56
N GLU A 209 15.02 -13.47 -5.83
CA GLU A 209 15.67 -12.59 -6.80
C GLU A 209 15.40 -11.11 -6.55
N ASN A 210 14.23 -10.75 -6.01
CA ASN A 210 13.77 -9.37 -5.89
C ASN A 210 13.90 -8.78 -4.47
N GLN A 211 13.99 -9.61 -3.42
CA GLN A 211 14.07 -9.10 -2.06
C GLN A 211 15.26 -8.13 -1.89
N GLY A 212 15.00 -6.99 -1.29
CA GLY A 212 16.01 -5.96 -1.05
C GLY A 212 16.39 -5.10 -2.26
N ASN A 213 15.77 -5.32 -3.43
CA ASN A 213 16.04 -4.51 -4.63
C ASN A 213 15.46 -3.10 -4.56
N GLY A 214 14.69 -2.78 -3.52
CA GLY A 214 14.00 -1.51 -3.37
C GLY A 214 12.67 -1.44 -4.16
N LEU A 215 11.85 -0.47 -3.80
CA LEU A 215 10.55 -0.24 -4.41
C LEU A 215 10.68 0.84 -5.49
N TYR A 216 10.83 0.44 -6.73
CA TYR A 216 10.95 1.36 -7.87
C TYR A 216 9.60 1.56 -8.58
N CYS A 217 9.45 2.75 -9.18
CA CYS A 217 8.40 3.06 -10.16
C CYS A 217 8.84 2.74 -11.58
#